data_9f9eb141a8441ed52e21e5ed509eb792
#
_entry.id   9f9eb141a8441ed52e21e5ed509eb792
#
_cell.length_a   1.000
_cell.length_b   1.000
_cell.length_c   1.000
_cell.angle_alpha   90.00
_cell.angle_beta   90.00
_cell.angle_gamma   90.00
#
_symmetry.space_group_name_H-M   'P 1'
#
loop_
_entity.id
_entity.type
_entity.pdbx_description
1 polymer ?
#
loop_
_entity_poly.entity_id
_entity_poly.type
_entity_poly.pdbx_seq_one_letter_code
_entity_poly.pdbx_strand_id
1 'polypeptide(L)'
;MGIVVTKKQVKTFSTGAVVIGLVLLPGLASFIQQQLLQRKMAKLNLAQAVPAGSAVASSVADKSDPKYTRLSFDTLKSWTYIEGKTPIPDFIKKLDGQNTEMIGFMMPLSEVKNITQFLLVPSLWGCCYGQPPAVNHIVVVKMPPGQTSKFYNDVIRVRGKFNVGETKQDGYLVSLYVLTVDKIDGQ
;
A
#
# COMPACT_ATOMS: atom_id res chain seq x y z
N MET A 1 -66.03 30.51 -26.97
CA MET A 1 -66.84 29.26 -27.04
C MET A 1 -66.41 28.45 -25.82
N GLY A 2 -67.21 28.57 -24.76
CA GLY A 2 -66.92 27.95 -23.47
C GLY A 2 -67.44 26.50 -23.40
N ILE A 3 -66.75 25.68 -22.63
CA ILE A 3 -67.37 24.51 -22.05
C ILE A 3 -66.92 24.45 -20.57
N VAL A 4 -67.92 24.67 -19.72
CA VAL A 4 -67.90 24.45 -18.27
C VAL A 4 -68.15 22.96 -18.04
N VAL A 5 -67.34 22.31 -17.25
CA VAL A 5 -67.69 21.00 -16.68
C VAL A 5 -67.45 21.00 -15.17
N THR A 6 -68.55 20.76 -14.50
CA THR A 6 -68.85 20.81 -13.10
C THR A 6 -68.14 19.75 -12.24
N LYS A 7 -67.80 20.16 -11.03
CA LYS A 7 -67.45 19.39 -9.85
C LYS A 7 -68.40 18.22 -9.57
N LYS A 8 -67.85 17.04 -9.30
CA LYS A 8 -68.52 16.04 -8.49
C LYS A 8 -67.57 15.57 -7.38
N GLN A 9 -67.91 16.00 -6.21
CA GLN A 9 -67.34 15.56 -4.94
C GLN A 9 -67.80 14.13 -4.68
N VAL A 10 -66.86 13.21 -4.51
CA VAL A 10 -67.15 11.93 -3.91
C VAL A 10 -66.35 11.81 -2.62
N LYS A 11 -67.08 11.91 -1.52
CA LYS A 11 -66.60 11.51 -0.20
C LYS A 11 -66.43 10.01 -0.20
N THR A 12 -65.20 9.53 -0.06
CA THR A 12 -64.94 8.17 0.39
C THR A 12 -64.31 8.23 1.77
N PHE A 13 -65.08 7.72 2.67
CA PHE A 13 -64.74 7.59 4.11
C PHE A 13 -63.71 6.46 4.31
N SER A 14 -62.66 6.82 5.05
CA SER A 14 -62.14 6.05 6.18
C SER A 14 -62.10 4.53 6.10
N THR A 15 -61.20 3.99 5.30
CA THR A 15 -60.75 2.58 5.48
C THR A 15 -59.21 2.48 5.52
N GLY A 16 -58.52 3.60 5.48
CA GLY A 16 -57.05 3.65 5.49
C GLY A 16 -56.36 3.47 6.85
N ALA A 17 -57.07 3.74 7.96
CA ALA A 17 -56.46 3.75 9.28
C ALA A 17 -56.24 2.39 9.93
N VAL A 18 -57.01 1.36 9.51
CA VAL A 18 -56.90 0.01 10.10
C VAL A 18 -55.82 -0.82 9.42
N VAL A 19 -55.55 -0.57 8.12
CA VAL A 19 -54.56 -1.33 7.35
C VAL A 19 -53.12 -0.90 7.69
N ILE A 20 -52.91 0.37 8.05
CA ILE A 20 -51.57 0.89 8.41
C ILE A 20 -51.09 0.32 9.75
N GLY A 21 -52.00 0.08 10.72
CA GLY A 21 -51.65 -0.50 12.01
C GLY A 21 -51.19 -1.96 11.94
N LEU A 22 -51.72 -2.74 10.97
CA LEU A 22 -51.40 -4.17 10.86
C LEU A 22 -50.09 -4.45 10.11
N VAL A 23 -49.64 -3.53 9.26
CA VAL A 23 -48.40 -3.68 8.49
C VAL A 23 -47.16 -3.24 9.31
N LEU A 24 -47.32 -2.44 10.36
CA LEU A 24 -46.20 -1.96 11.18
C LEU A 24 -45.74 -2.97 12.25
N LEU A 25 -46.58 -3.94 12.64
CA LEU A 25 -46.21 -4.91 13.66
C LEU A 25 -45.09 -5.88 13.28
N PRO A 26 -45.01 -6.40 12.03
CA PRO A 26 -43.89 -7.26 11.65
C PRO A 26 -42.57 -6.48 11.52
N GLY A 27 -42.63 -5.20 11.15
CA GLY A 27 -41.45 -4.34 11.01
C GLY A 27 -40.75 -4.03 12.36
N LEU A 28 -41.54 -3.78 13.41
CA LEU A 28 -41.03 -3.53 14.74
C LEU A 28 -40.35 -4.78 15.34
N ALA A 29 -40.92 -5.95 15.16
CA ALA A 29 -40.33 -7.20 15.61
C ALA A 29 -38.99 -7.50 14.91
N SER A 30 -38.91 -7.26 13.58
CA SER A 30 -37.69 -7.41 12.80
C SER A 30 -36.61 -6.41 13.23
N PHE A 31 -37.00 -5.18 13.51
CA PHE A 31 -36.05 -4.12 13.95
C PHE A 31 -35.48 -4.43 15.34
N ILE A 32 -36.29 -4.91 16.28
CA ILE A 32 -35.83 -5.32 17.61
C ILE A 32 -34.90 -6.53 17.50
N GLN A 33 -35.21 -7.47 16.64
CA GLN A 33 -34.43 -8.67 16.44
C GLN A 33 -33.06 -8.35 15.80
N GLN A 34 -33.00 -7.40 14.85
CA GLN A 34 -31.75 -6.89 14.30
C GLN A 34 -30.90 -6.17 15.36
N GLN A 35 -31.50 -5.36 16.21
CA GLN A 35 -30.80 -4.68 17.31
C GLN A 35 -30.19 -5.68 18.31
N LEU A 36 -30.91 -6.75 18.64
CA LEU A 36 -30.43 -7.80 19.53
C LEU A 36 -29.30 -8.62 18.89
N LEU A 37 -29.36 -8.88 17.59
CA LEU A 37 -28.28 -9.53 16.83
C LEU A 37 -27.02 -8.65 16.79
N GLN A 38 -27.16 -7.36 16.54
CA GLN A 38 -26.03 -6.44 16.54
C GLN A 38 -25.37 -6.35 17.93
N ARG A 39 -26.16 -6.32 19.00
CA ARG A 39 -25.62 -6.36 20.38
C ARG A 39 -24.92 -7.66 20.71
N LYS A 40 -25.39 -8.81 20.19
CA LYS A 40 -24.70 -10.10 20.35
C LYS A 40 -23.40 -10.13 19.55
N MET A 41 -23.39 -9.61 18.31
CA MET A 41 -22.20 -9.51 17.47
C MET A 41 -21.16 -8.56 18.07
N ALA A 42 -21.58 -7.43 18.63
CA ALA A 42 -20.68 -6.50 19.34
C ALA A 42 -20.04 -7.14 20.59
N LYS A 43 -20.78 -7.97 21.33
CA LYS A 43 -20.21 -8.71 22.46
C LYS A 43 -19.28 -9.85 22.05
N LEU A 44 -19.53 -10.51 20.92
CA LEU A 44 -18.62 -11.51 20.34
C LEU A 44 -17.35 -10.87 19.80
N ASN A 45 -17.44 -9.70 19.15
CA ASN A 45 -16.25 -8.96 18.68
C ASN A 45 -15.38 -8.41 19.83
N LEU A 46 -15.94 -8.18 21.03
CA LEU A 46 -15.14 -7.81 22.19
C LEU A 46 -14.40 -9.01 22.81
N ALA A 47 -14.87 -10.23 22.59
CA ALA A 47 -14.21 -11.46 23.05
C ALA A 47 -13.19 -12.00 22.02
N GLN A 48 -13.22 -11.52 20.80
CA GLN A 48 -12.24 -11.77 19.75
C GLN A 48 -11.59 -10.44 19.33
N ALA A 49 -11.15 -9.66 20.28
CA ALA A 49 -10.03 -8.77 20.07
C ALA A 49 -8.79 -9.65 19.89
N VAL A 50 -8.69 -10.27 18.73
CA VAL A 50 -7.41 -10.65 18.15
C VAL A 50 -6.63 -9.34 18.11
N PRO A 51 -5.49 -9.22 18.78
CA PRO A 51 -4.66 -8.06 18.58
C PRO A 51 -4.34 -8.03 17.09
N ALA A 52 -4.91 -7.07 16.38
CA ALA A 52 -4.50 -6.71 15.06
C ALA A 52 -3.12 -6.04 15.20
N GLY A 53 -2.18 -6.84 15.62
CA GLY A 53 -0.77 -6.61 15.54
C GLY A 53 -0.29 -7.58 14.48
N SER A 54 -0.15 -7.11 13.28
CA SER A 54 0.73 -7.72 12.30
C SER A 54 2.14 -7.72 12.87
N ALA A 55 2.35 -8.59 13.83
CA ALA A 55 3.62 -8.81 14.51
C ALA A 55 4.56 -9.69 13.67
N VAL A 56 4.42 -9.71 12.36
CA VAL A 56 5.43 -10.29 11.46
C VAL A 56 6.47 -9.28 10.98
N ALA A 57 6.31 -7.99 11.34
CA ALA A 57 7.33 -6.98 11.04
C ALA A 57 8.29 -6.73 12.22
N SER A 58 8.16 -7.43 13.33
CA SER A 58 8.87 -7.11 14.58
C SER A 58 10.05 -8.02 14.91
N SER A 59 10.48 -8.91 14.04
CA SER A 59 11.66 -9.76 14.33
C SER A 59 12.97 -9.30 13.67
N VAL A 60 12.93 -8.26 12.86
CA VAL A 60 14.16 -7.54 12.51
C VAL A 60 14.40 -6.55 13.65
N ALA A 61 15.03 -7.00 14.71
CA ALA A 61 15.44 -6.16 15.84
C ALA A 61 15.99 -4.84 15.32
N ASP A 62 15.31 -3.76 15.70
CA ASP A 62 15.65 -2.40 15.34
C ASP A 62 17.04 -2.03 15.91
N LYS A 63 18.10 -2.45 15.23
CA LYS A 63 19.43 -1.89 15.34
C LYS A 63 19.59 -0.87 14.22
N SER A 64 18.84 0.23 14.30
CA SER A 64 19.11 1.38 13.46
C SER A 64 20.50 1.90 13.84
N ASP A 65 21.41 1.86 12.88
CA ASP A 65 22.74 2.45 13.02
C ASP A 65 22.58 3.97 12.85
N PRO A 66 22.96 4.81 13.84
CA PRO A 66 22.76 6.25 13.76
C PRO A 66 23.46 6.93 12.58
N LYS A 67 24.39 6.23 11.92
CA LYS A 67 25.06 6.69 10.71
C LYS A 67 24.11 6.75 9.51
N TYR A 68 23.02 5.96 9.51
CA TYR A 68 22.12 5.81 8.36
C TYR A 68 20.71 6.29 8.69
N THR A 69 20.15 7.12 7.82
CA THR A 69 18.73 7.53 7.90
C THR A 69 17.86 6.45 7.28
N ARG A 70 16.82 6.03 7.99
CA ARG A 70 15.86 5.05 7.44
C ARG A 70 15.02 5.67 6.33
N LEU A 71 15.10 5.11 5.13
CA LEU A 71 14.31 5.52 3.97
C LEU A 71 13.32 4.42 3.60
N SER A 72 12.03 4.78 3.60
CA SER A 72 10.98 3.84 3.24
C SER A 72 10.61 3.93 1.76
N PHE A 73 10.13 2.82 1.19
CA PHE A 73 9.56 2.82 -0.15
C PHE A 73 8.32 3.71 -0.28
N ASP A 74 7.58 3.92 0.82
CA ASP A 74 6.41 4.80 0.80
C ASP A 74 6.78 6.25 0.51
N THR A 75 7.96 6.70 0.98
CA THR A 75 8.50 8.00 0.60
C THR A 75 8.78 8.08 -0.90
N LEU A 76 9.36 7.03 -1.48
CA LEU A 76 9.69 6.99 -2.90
C LEU A 76 8.44 6.88 -3.79
N LYS A 77 7.37 6.24 -3.30
CA LYS A 77 6.09 6.07 -3.99
C LYS A 77 5.15 7.27 -3.85
N SER A 78 5.46 8.23 -2.98
CA SER A 78 4.54 9.33 -2.62
C SER A 78 4.27 10.31 -3.76
N TRP A 79 4.90 10.14 -4.92
CA TRP A 79 4.73 10.96 -6.10
C TRP A 79 4.65 10.12 -7.38
N THR A 80 4.04 10.67 -8.42
CA THR A 80 3.88 9.99 -9.71
C THR A 80 4.95 10.47 -10.68
N TYR A 81 5.72 9.53 -11.22
CA TYR A 81 6.70 9.79 -12.25
C TYR A 81 6.14 9.47 -13.64
N ILE A 82 6.34 10.39 -14.58
CA ILE A 82 6.08 10.19 -16.01
C ILE A 82 7.36 10.61 -16.73
N GLU A 83 7.97 9.65 -17.45
CA GLU A 83 9.23 9.86 -18.15
C GLU A 83 9.17 11.07 -19.10
N GLY A 84 10.17 11.94 -18.99
CA GLY A 84 10.27 13.16 -19.79
C GLY A 84 9.26 14.26 -19.46
N LYS A 85 8.33 14.04 -18.51
CA LYS A 85 7.29 15.01 -18.17
C LYS A 85 7.32 15.48 -16.72
N THR A 86 7.60 14.58 -15.78
CA THR A 86 7.54 14.90 -14.35
C THR A 86 8.95 15.09 -13.80
N PRO A 87 9.35 16.30 -13.36
CA PRO A 87 10.62 16.50 -12.71
C PRO A 87 10.65 15.80 -11.34
N ILE A 88 11.84 15.36 -10.93
CA ILE A 88 12.03 14.78 -9.59
C ILE A 88 11.75 15.86 -8.54
N PRO A 89 10.87 15.62 -7.56
CA PRO A 89 10.52 16.59 -6.53
C PRO A 89 11.72 16.94 -5.62
N ASP A 90 11.73 18.15 -5.08
CA ASP A 90 12.86 18.63 -4.27
C ASP A 90 13.04 17.83 -2.96
N PHE A 91 11.98 17.28 -2.38
CA PHE A 91 12.09 16.43 -1.20
C PHE A 91 12.81 15.11 -1.51
N ILE A 92 12.70 14.60 -2.73
CA ILE A 92 13.45 13.43 -3.22
C ILE A 92 14.90 13.85 -3.52
N LYS A 93 15.13 14.99 -4.21
CA LYS A 93 16.49 15.48 -4.51
C LYS A 93 17.33 15.68 -3.24
N LYS A 94 16.70 16.06 -2.13
CA LYS A 94 17.38 16.22 -0.83
C LYS A 94 17.94 14.90 -0.26
N LEU A 95 17.51 13.75 -0.75
CA LEU A 95 18.02 12.44 -0.36
C LEU A 95 19.33 12.09 -1.08
N ASP A 96 19.67 12.84 -2.13
CA ASP A 96 20.89 12.58 -2.91
C ASP A 96 22.14 12.72 -2.04
N GLY A 97 23.02 11.73 -2.15
CA GLY A 97 24.27 11.67 -1.38
C GLY A 97 24.12 11.30 0.10
N GLN A 98 22.92 11.07 0.62
CA GLN A 98 22.71 10.70 2.00
C GLN A 98 23.05 9.23 2.28
N ASN A 99 23.54 8.96 3.48
CA ASN A 99 23.68 7.60 3.98
C ASN A 99 22.30 7.11 4.43
N THR A 100 21.77 6.08 3.76
CA THR A 100 20.44 5.56 4.04
C THR A 100 20.43 4.09 4.37
N GLU A 101 19.41 3.69 5.10
CA GLU A 101 19.03 2.31 5.35
C GLU A 101 17.69 2.02 4.70
N MET A 102 17.62 0.99 3.87
CA MET A 102 16.39 0.53 3.25
C MET A 102 16.15 -0.96 3.53
N ILE A 103 14.89 -1.34 3.63
CA ILE A 103 14.47 -2.73 3.85
C ILE A 103 13.58 -3.14 2.67
N GLY A 104 13.88 -4.30 2.08
CA GLY A 104 13.13 -4.81 0.93
C GLY A 104 13.58 -6.20 0.50
N PHE A 105 13.14 -6.60 -0.67
CA PHE A 105 13.50 -7.88 -1.26
C PHE A 105 14.51 -7.69 -2.39
N MET A 106 15.45 -8.62 -2.48
CA MET A 106 16.43 -8.66 -3.55
C MET A 106 15.82 -9.29 -4.81
N MET A 107 15.92 -8.59 -5.93
CA MET A 107 15.60 -9.12 -7.26
C MET A 107 16.83 -8.96 -8.16
N PRO A 108 17.56 -10.05 -8.44
CA PRO A 108 18.74 -10.00 -9.30
C PRO A 108 18.38 -9.58 -10.72
N LEU A 109 19.26 -8.80 -11.37
CA LEU A 109 19.06 -8.34 -12.75
C LEU A 109 19.52 -9.36 -13.80
N SER A 110 20.54 -10.14 -13.49
CA SER A 110 21.12 -11.09 -14.44
C SER A 110 21.46 -12.43 -13.79
N GLU A 111 22.34 -12.44 -12.80
CA GLU A 111 22.87 -13.67 -12.19
C GLU A 111 22.49 -13.76 -10.72
N VAL A 112 22.31 -15.00 -10.23
CA VAL A 112 22.04 -15.29 -8.82
C VAL A 112 23.29 -15.60 -8.02
N LYS A 113 24.45 -15.61 -8.69
CA LYS A 113 25.77 -15.81 -8.07
C LYS A 113 26.66 -14.61 -8.38
N ASN A 114 27.52 -14.24 -7.42
CA ASN A 114 28.44 -13.12 -7.57
C ASN A 114 27.74 -11.82 -7.99
N ILE A 115 26.63 -11.53 -7.34
CA ILE A 115 25.75 -10.41 -7.69
C ILE A 115 26.49 -9.09 -7.45
N THR A 116 26.72 -8.31 -8.51
CA THR A 116 27.33 -6.98 -8.44
C THR A 116 26.30 -5.87 -8.38
N GLN A 117 25.07 -6.15 -8.87
CA GLN A 117 23.93 -5.24 -8.81
C GLN A 117 22.61 -6.00 -8.80
N PHE A 118 21.60 -5.41 -8.16
CA PHE A 118 20.26 -5.97 -8.08
C PHE A 118 19.22 -4.87 -7.87
N LEU A 119 17.95 -5.19 -8.05
CA LEU A 119 16.84 -4.32 -7.67
C LEU A 119 16.43 -4.61 -6.22
N LEU A 120 16.28 -3.56 -5.44
CA LEU A 120 15.61 -3.64 -4.15
C LEU A 120 14.15 -3.19 -4.35
N VAL A 121 13.23 -4.08 -4.00
CA VAL A 121 11.78 -3.88 -4.20
C VAL A 121 11.03 -4.06 -2.89
N PRO A 122 9.90 -3.37 -2.70
CA PRO A 122 9.12 -3.46 -1.46
C PRO A 122 8.40 -4.80 -1.30
N SER A 123 8.13 -5.50 -2.42
CA SER A 123 7.39 -6.76 -2.43
C SER A 123 7.69 -7.53 -3.72
N LEU A 124 7.82 -8.85 -3.62
CA LEU A 124 7.98 -9.73 -4.78
C LEU A 124 6.65 -10.01 -5.50
N TRP A 125 5.52 -9.87 -4.80
CA TRP A 125 4.19 -10.15 -5.37
C TRP A 125 3.83 -9.23 -6.54
N GLY A 126 4.24 -7.96 -6.48
CA GLY A 126 4.01 -7.01 -7.56
C GLY A 126 4.71 -7.37 -8.87
N CYS A 127 5.89 -8.00 -8.79
CA CYS A 127 6.67 -8.41 -9.95
C CYS A 127 6.10 -9.65 -10.67
N CYS A 128 5.57 -10.62 -9.90
CA CYS A 128 5.26 -11.95 -10.41
C CYS A 128 3.79 -12.11 -10.81
N TYR A 129 2.89 -11.33 -10.21
CA TYR A 129 1.44 -11.50 -10.33
C TYR A 129 0.68 -10.20 -10.67
N GLY A 130 1.38 -9.10 -10.88
CA GLY A 130 0.78 -7.80 -11.11
C GLY A 130 1.47 -7.00 -12.21
N GLN A 131 1.17 -5.72 -12.25
CA GLN A 131 1.88 -4.77 -13.10
C GLN A 131 3.29 -4.56 -12.58
N PRO A 132 4.31 -4.43 -13.47
CA PRO A 132 5.66 -4.06 -13.05
C PRO A 132 5.62 -2.79 -12.20
N PRO A 133 6.39 -2.74 -11.11
CA PRO A 133 6.43 -1.54 -10.30
C PRO A 133 7.01 -0.36 -11.11
N ALA A 134 6.49 0.84 -10.87
CA ALA A 134 6.99 2.04 -11.54
C ALA A 134 8.46 2.29 -11.18
N VAL A 135 9.20 2.94 -12.08
CA VAL A 135 10.65 3.18 -11.94
C VAL A 135 11.03 3.98 -10.69
N ASN A 136 10.11 4.78 -10.15
CA ASN A 136 10.26 5.47 -8.86
C ASN A 136 9.83 4.61 -7.64
N HIS A 137 9.49 3.34 -7.85
CA HIS A 137 9.18 2.37 -6.78
C HIS A 137 10.27 1.32 -6.59
N ILE A 138 11.38 1.45 -7.33
CA ILE A 138 12.48 0.49 -7.38
C ILE A 138 13.78 1.23 -7.09
N VAL A 139 14.70 0.58 -6.39
CA VAL A 139 16.05 1.09 -6.16
C VAL A 139 17.06 0.13 -6.76
N VAL A 140 17.93 0.62 -7.64
CA VAL A 140 19.08 -0.15 -8.12
C VAL A 140 20.15 -0.15 -7.02
N VAL A 141 20.49 -1.31 -6.53
CA VAL A 141 21.55 -1.49 -5.54
C VAL A 141 22.82 -1.93 -6.25
N LYS A 142 23.92 -1.24 -5.99
CA LYS A 142 25.24 -1.54 -6.56
C LYS A 142 26.22 -1.91 -5.47
N MET A 143 26.91 -3.03 -5.67
CA MET A 143 28.00 -3.41 -4.82
C MET A 143 29.22 -2.51 -5.10
N PRO A 144 30.10 -2.27 -4.11
CA PRO A 144 31.38 -1.61 -4.34
C PRO A 144 32.25 -2.36 -5.36
N PRO A 145 33.12 -1.68 -6.09
CA PRO A 145 34.01 -2.34 -7.04
C PRO A 145 34.78 -3.50 -6.42
N GLY A 146 34.77 -4.66 -7.09
CA GLY A 146 35.42 -5.88 -6.65
C GLY A 146 34.68 -6.67 -5.56
N GLN A 147 33.51 -6.20 -5.13
CA GLN A 147 32.68 -6.92 -4.16
C GLN A 147 31.44 -7.49 -4.84
N THR A 148 30.97 -8.61 -4.32
CA THR A 148 29.75 -9.29 -4.79
C THR A 148 28.91 -9.70 -3.59
N SER A 149 27.61 -9.90 -3.83
CA SER A 149 26.68 -10.43 -2.86
C SER A 149 26.24 -11.84 -3.25
N LYS A 150 25.84 -12.63 -2.27
CA LYS A 150 25.00 -13.80 -2.48
C LYS A 150 23.55 -13.39 -2.69
N PHE A 151 22.74 -14.28 -3.22
CA PHE A 151 21.31 -14.11 -3.29
C PHE A 151 20.66 -14.33 -1.91
N TYR A 152 19.69 -13.48 -1.58
CA TYR A 152 18.85 -13.59 -0.38
C TYR A 152 17.41 -13.78 -0.80
N ASN A 153 16.77 -14.86 -0.32
CA ASN A 153 15.35 -15.15 -0.58
C ASN A 153 14.40 -14.34 0.30
N ASP A 154 14.88 -13.90 1.46
CA ASP A 154 14.10 -13.19 2.46
C ASP A 154 14.34 -11.69 2.41
N VAL A 155 13.63 -10.98 3.27
CA VAL A 155 13.79 -9.53 3.45
C VAL A 155 15.22 -9.23 3.86
N ILE A 156 15.84 -8.27 3.17
CA ILE A 156 17.17 -7.77 3.48
C ILE A 156 17.12 -6.31 3.92
N ARG A 157 18.11 -5.93 4.70
CA ARG A 157 18.40 -4.56 5.06
C ARG A 157 19.69 -4.14 4.35
N VAL A 158 19.57 -3.10 3.53
CA VAL A 158 20.71 -2.54 2.78
C VAL A 158 21.02 -1.16 3.31
N ARG A 159 22.28 -0.95 3.66
CA ARG A 159 22.82 0.33 4.11
C ARG A 159 23.84 0.82 3.12
N GLY A 160 23.83 2.11 2.84
CA GLY A 160 24.79 2.68 1.91
C GLY A 160 24.46 4.11 1.52
N LYS A 161 25.17 4.59 0.52
CA LYS A 161 24.98 5.93 -0.04
C LYS A 161 23.88 5.93 -1.09
N PHE A 162 22.85 6.72 -0.84
CA PHE A 162 21.71 6.88 -1.75
C PHE A 162 21.96 8.00 -2.74
N ASN A 163 21.73 7.75 -4.02
CA ASN A 163 21.85 8.73 -5.08
C ASN A 163 20.56 8.81 -5.89
N VAL A 164 20.19 10.03 -6.25
CA VAL A 164 19.00 10.34 -7.03
C VAL A 164 19.40 10.69 -8.45
N GLY A 165 18.94 9.89 -9.42
CA GLY A 165 19.23 10.07 -10.83
C GLY A 165 18.71 8.90 -11.66
N GLU A 166 18.53 9.15 -12.95
CA GLU A 166 18.09 8.11 -13.89
C GLU A 166 19.15 7.01 -14.02
N THR A 167 18.74 5.78 -13.86
CA THR A 167 19.55 4.59 -14.14
C THR A 167 18.95 3.86 -15.32
N LYS A 168 19.73 3.72 -16.39
CA LYS A 168 19.32 3.01 -17.60
C LYS A 168 20.12 1.71 -17.73
N GLN A 169 19.43 0.66 -18.20
CA GLN A 169 20.03 -0.60 -18.60
C GLN A 169 19.53 -0.96 -19.99
N ASP A 170 20.44 -1.28 -20.89
CA ASP A 170 20.14 -1.57 -22.31
C ASP A 170 19.28 -0.49 -23.00
N GLY A 171 19.48 0.76 -22.59
CA GLY A 171 18.74 1.92 -23.11
C GLY A 171 17.40 2.21 -22.42
N TYR A 172 16.91 1.32 -21.57
CA TYR A 172 15.64 1.48 -20.85
C TYR A 172 15.85 2.06 -19.46
N LEU A 173 14.96 2.96 -19.05
CA LEU A 173 14.96 3.50 -17.70
C LEU A 173 14.50 2.43 -16.71
N VAL A 174 15.37 2.05 -15.79
CA VAL A 174 15.11 1.00 -14.79
C VAL A 174 14.72 1.58 -13.45
N SER A 175 15.39 2.68 -13.04
CA SER A 175 15.13 3.31 -11.75
C SER A 175 15.59 4.77 -11.77
N LEU A 176 15.03 5.55 -10.85
CA LEU A 176 15.47 6.92 -10.53
C LEU A 176 16.43 6.97 -9.33
N TYR A 177 16.77 5.82 -8.75
CA TYR A 177 17.53 5.74 -7.51
C TYR A 177 18.62 4.67 -7.57
N VAL A 178 19.76 5.01 -7.02
CA VAL A 178 20.88 4.09 -6.84
C VAL A 178 21.28 4.09 -5.37
N LEU A 179 21.46 2.91 -4.79
CA LEU A 179 22.03 2.73 -3.45
C LEU A 179 23.36 1.99 -3.60
N THR A 180 24.47 2.69 -3.36
CA THR A 180 25.80 2.07 -3.30
C THR A 180 25.99 1.46 -1.92
N VAL A 181 26.25 0.16 -1.88
CA VAL A 181 26.25 -0.63 -0.64
C VAL A 181 27.47 -0.33 0.22
N ASP A 182 27.24 -0.08 1.50
CA ASP A 182 28.23 -0.19 2.57
C ASP A 182 28.07 -1.55 3.28
N LYS A 183 26.82 -1.97 3.53
CA LYS A 183 26.49 -3.19 4.26
C LYS A 183 25.15 -3.78 3.84
N ILE A 184 25.07 -5.11 3.75
CA ILE A 184 23.84 -5.87 3.61
C ILE A 184 23.69 -6.80 4.80
N ASP A 185 22.55 -6.72 5.47
CA ASP A 185 22.14 -7.66 6.51
C ASP A 185 20.91 -8.42 5.98
N GLY A 186 21.02 -9.74 5.82
CA GLY A 186 19.91 -10.64 5.47
C GLY A 186 19.75 -11.69 6.55
N GLN A 187 18.55 -12.21 6.64
CA GLN A 187 18.25 -13.38 7.47
C GLN A 187 18.69 -14.68 6.77
#